data_065824dfa483ef1217df9c74e6010b79
#
_entry.id   065824dfa483ef1217df9c74e6010b79
#
_cell.length_a   1.000
_cell.length_b   1.000
_cell.length_c   1.000
_cell.angle_alpha   90.00
_cell.angle_beta   90.00
_cell.angle_gamma   90.00
#
_symmetry.space_group_name_H-M   'P 1'
#
loop_
_entity.id
_entity.type
_entity.pdbx_description
1 polymer ?
#
loop_
_entity_poly.entity_id
_entity_poly.type
_entity_poly.pdbx_seq_one_letter_code
_entity_poly.pdbx_strand_id
1 'polypeptide(L)'
;MPPLNKKVKLGICAMNKKSNSAQMQSILQRLSAFNEFDIIVFPDEVILNDPIESWPIVDALISFFSRGFPLEKAHMYVKLRKPFMVNDVTRQWTLLDRRLVYQTLMENNISVPNHVFVNRNDVSKLHDDEELMEKLKRDPEAISGVKYPENVTSDDDGFDEKEDYVECKGKRIYKP
;
A
#
# COMPACT_ATOMS: atom_id res chain seq x y z
N MET A 1 -33.50 15.03 14.40
CA MET A 1 -32.90 13.69 14.48
C MET A 1 -32.94 13.08 13.12
N PRO A 2 -31.85 12.57 12.55
CA PRO A 2 -31.92 11.82 11.30
C PRO A 2 -32.78 10.58 11.54
N PRO A 3 -33.49 10.06 10.53
CA PRO A 3 -34.37 8.90 10.69
C PRO A 3 -33.52 7.70 11.13
N LEU A 4 -33.95 7.05 12.21
CA LEU A 4 -33.29 5.95 12.95
C LEU A 4 -33.01 4.68 12.10
N ASN A 5 -33.18 4.72 10.77
CA ASN A 5 -33.16 3.50 9.93
C ASN A 5 -32.41 3.64 8.61
N LYS A 6 -31.58 4.68 8.40
CA LYS A 6 -30.78 4.78 7.18
C LYS A 6 -29.42 4.13 7.40
N LYS A 7 -29.20 2.98 6.75
CA LYS A 7 -27.89 2.33 6.74
C LYS A 7 -26.81 3.24 6.11
N VAL A 8 -25.62 3.18 6.65
CA VAL A 8 -24.44 3.86 6.11
C VAL A 8 -23.93 3.06 4.91
N LYS A 9 -23.89 3.66 3.73
CA LYS A 9 -23.29 3.06 2.54
C LYS A 9 -21.78 3.11 2.66
N LEU A 10 -21.17 1.94 2.86
CA LEU A 10 -19.71 1.78 2.96
C LEU A 10 -19.16 1.26 1.65
N GLY A 11 -18.43 2.09 0.93
CA GLY A 11 -17.74 1.73 -0.31
C GLY A 11 -16.39 1.06 -0.04
N ILE A 12 -16.12 0.00 -0.79
CA ILE A 12 -14.80 -0.65 -0.84
C ILE A 12 -14.23 -0.40 -2.23
N CYS A 13 -13.29 0.55 -2.32
CA CYS A 13 -12.64 0.93 -3.56
C CYS A 13 -11.22 0.35 -3.60
N ALA A 14 -11.09 -0.86 -4.07
CA ALA A 14 -9.85 -1.60 -4.20
C ALA A 14 -10.01 -2.65 -5.31
N MET A 15 -8.89 -3.03 -5.95
CA MET A 15 -8.91 -4.09 -6.96
C MET A 15 -9.41 -5.41 -6.37
N ASN A 16 -10.05 -6.24 -7.19
CA ASN A 16 -10.65 -7.53 -6.80
C ASN A 16 -9.68 -8.42 -5.99
N LYS A 17 -8.39 -8.39 -6.34
CA LYS A 17 -7.38 -9.12 -5.59
C LYS A 17 -7.32 -8.72 -4.11
N LYS A 18 -7.50 -7.44 -3.79
CA LYS A 18 -7.51 -6.93 -2.41
C LYS A 18 -8.90 -7.03 -1.77
N SER A 19 -9.96 -6.66 -2.50
CA SER A 19 -11.33 -6.72 -1.97
C SER A 19 -11.80 -8.16 -1.69
N ASN A 20 -11.29 -9.15 -2.43
CA ASN A 20 -11.59 -10.57 -2.24
C ASN A 20 -10.55 -11.31 -1.39
N SER A 21 -9.53 -10.61 -0.86
CA SER A 21 -8.54 -11.26 0.02
C SER A 21 -9.19 -11.79 1.30
N ALA A 22 -8.63 -12.86 1.87
CA ALA A 22 -9.15 -13.48 3.09
C ALA A 22 -9.27 -12.47 4.25
N GLN A 23 -8.29 -11.58 4.37
CA GLN A 23 -8.27 -10.53 5.38
C GLN A 23 -9.43 -9.55 5.17
N MET A 24 -9.63 -9.05 3.95
CA MET A 24 -10.72 -8.14 3.64
C MET A 24 -12.07 -8.83 3.84
N GLN A 25 -12.25 -10.05 3.36
CA GLN A 25 -13.48 -10.80 3.54
C GLN A 25 -13.81 -11.00 5.03
N SER A 26 -12.81 -11.25 5.87
CA SER A 26 -12.99 -11.35 7.32
C SER A 26 -13.48 -10.01 7.93
N ILE A 27 -12.95 -8.88 7.46
CA ILE A 27 -13.40 -7.55 7.88
C ILE A 27 -14.83 -7.30 7.42
N LEU A 28 -15.14 -7.55 6.15
CA LEU A 28 -16.46 -7.33 5.56
C LEU A 28 -17.52 -8.20 6.23
N GLN A 29 -17.20 -9.45 6.54
CA GLN A 29 -18.10 -10.36 7.26
C GLN A 29 -18.44 -9.82 8.65
N ARG A 30 -17.46 -9.29 9.37
CA ARG A 30 -17.70 -8.66 10.69
C ARG A 30 -18.55 -7.40 10.57
N LEU A 31 -18.28 -6.54 9.58
CA LEU A 31 -19.07 -5.34 9.34
C LEU A 31 -20.50 -5.67 8.93
N SER A 32 -20.70 -6.70 8.13
CA SER A 32 -22.04 -7.16 7.71
C SER A 32 -22.88 -7.69 8.87
N ALA A 33 -22.25 -8.12 9.97
CA ALA A 33 -22.97 -8.53 11.17
C ALA A 33 -23.66 -7.35 11.88
N PHE A 34 -23.19 -6.12 11.62
CA PHE A 34 -23.85 -4.90 12.07
C PHE A 34 -24.85 -4.46 11.02
N ASN A 35 -26.12 -4.43 11.38
CA ASN A 35 -27.19 -4.04 10.45
C ASN A 35 -27.19 -2.54 10.06
N GLU A 36 -26.13 -1.84 10.43
CA GLU A 36 -25.94 -0.40 10.24
C GLU A 36 -25.27 -0.06 8.90
N PHE A 37 -24.63 -1.05 8.28
CA PHE A 37 -23.85 -0.84 7.04
C PHE A 37 -24.52 -1.51 5.84
N ASP A 38 -24.47 -0.81 4.69
CA ASP A 38 -24.71 -1.30 3.36
C ASP A 38 -23.38 -1.30 2.60
N ILE A 39 -22.78 -2.48 2.42
CA ILE A 39 -21.41 -2.62 1.90
C ILE A 39 -21.47 -2.69 0.38
N ILE A 40 -20.79 -1.79 -0.30
CA ILE A 40 -20.72 -1.66 -1.74
C ILE A 40 -19.27 -1.85 -2.21
N VAL A 41 -18.96 -3.01 -2.77
CA VAL A 41 -17.65 -3.28 -3.38
C VAL A 41 -17.66 -2.71 -4.80
N PHE A 42 -16.69 -1.87 -5.13
CA PHE A 42 -16.55 -1.31 -6.47
C PHE A 42 -15.95 -2.38 -7.40
N PRO A 43 -16.62 -2.74 -8.51
CA PRO A 43 -16.05 -3.66 -9.49
C PRO A 43 -14.80 -3.10 -10.15
N ASP A 44 -13.83 -3.96 -10.50
CA ASP A 44 -12.62 -3.54 -11.22
C ASP A 44 -12.93 -2.81 -12.52
N GLU A 45 -13.93 -3.28 -13.25
CA GLU A 45 -14.37 -2.66 -14.52
C GLU A 45 -14.79 -1.21 -14.31
N VAL A 46 -15.55 -0.92 -13.25
CA VAL A 46 -15.97 0.43 -12.88
C VAL A 46 -14.77 1.28 -12.49
N ILE A 47 -13.88 0.74 -11.65
CA ILE A 47 -12.69 1.46 -11.18
C ILE A 47 -11.77 1.83 -12.35
N LEU A 48 -11.55 0.89 -13.28
CA LEU A 48 -10.59 1.06 -14.38
C LEU A 48 -11.17 1.89 -15.53
N ASN A 49 -12.38 1.59 -15.96
CA ASN A 49 -12.91 2.04 -17.23
C ASN A 49 -13.91 3.20 -17.11
N ASP A 50 -14.71 3.22 -16.04
CA ASP A 50 -15.77 4.20 -15.94
C ASP A 50 -15.29 5.58 -15.48
N PRO A 51 -15.97 6.65 -15.90
CA PRO A 51 -15.73 7.98 -15.34
C PRO A 51 -16.14 8.02 -13.87
N ILE A 52 -15.43 8.81 -13.06
CA ILE A 52 -15.64 8.89 -11.60
C ILE A 52 -17.05 9.37 -11.21
N GLU A 53 -17.72 10.06 -12.08
CA GLU A 53 -19.08 10.54 -11.89
C GLU A 53 -20.11 9.40 -11.84
N SER A 54 -19.81 8.28 -12.53
CA SER A 54 -20.67 7.09 -12.57
C SER A 54 -20.38 6.09 -11.45
N TRP A 55 -19.30 6.29 -10.71
CA TRP A 55 -18.96 5.40 -9.59
C TRP A 55 -20.03 5.42 -8.51
N PRO A 56 -20.25 4.32 -7.78
CA PRO A 56 -21.24 4.24 -6.72
C PRO A 56 -21.11 5.40 -5.73
N ILE A 57 -22.23 5.98 -5.31
CA ILE A 57 -22.27 7.05 -4.31
C ILE A 57 -22.36 6.40 -2.94
N VAL A 58 -21.37 6.70 -2.07
CA VAL A 58 -21.23 6.12 -0.74
C VAL A 58 -21.06 7.18 0.33
N ASP A 59 -21.46 6.86 1.56
CA ASP A 59 -21.33 7.77 2.70
C ASP A 59 -19.93 7.68 3.33
N ALA A 60 -19.33 6.47 3.32
CA ALA A 60 -17.97 6.22 3.79
C ALA A 60 -17.20 5.37 2.77
N LEU A 61 -15.88 5.52 2.74
CA LEU A 61 -15.00 4.82 1.79
C LEU A 61 -13.80 4.21 2.48
N ILE A 62 -13.55 2.94 2.17
CA ILE A 62 -12.28 2.25 2.39
C ILE A 62 -11.61 2.08 1.03
N SER A 63 -10.38 2.53 0.87
CA SER A 63 -9.66 2.40 -0.40
C SER A 63 -8.24 1.90 -0.17
N PHE A 64 -7.83 0.87 -0.91
CA PHE A 64 -6.48 0.32 -0.83
C PHE A 64 -5.81 0.31 -2.19
N PHE A 65 -4.60 0.83 -2.22
CA PHE A 65 -3.74 0.72 -3.39
C PHE A 65 -3.25 -0.72 -3.57
N SER A 66 -3.18 -1.13 -4.82
CA SER A 66 -2.47 -2.31 -5.29
C SER A 66 -2.01 -2.09 -6.72
N ARG A 67 -1.12 -2.94 -7.24
CA ARG A 67 -0.64 -2.83 -8.63
C ARG A 67 -1.83 -2.78 -9.60
N GLY A 68 -1.85 -1.77 -10.47
CA GLY A 68 -2.93 -1.53 -11.43
C GLY A 68 -4.11 -0.70 -10.91
N PHE A 69 -4.15 -0.38 -9.62
CA PHE A 69 -5.20 0.48 -9.06
C PHE A 69 -4.97 1.95 -9.46
N PRO A 70 -5.96 2.64 -10.07
CA PRO A 70 -5.82 4.02 -10.52
C PRO A 70 -5.98 5.00 -9.36
N LEU A 71 -4.95 5.15 -8.54
CA LEU A 71 -4.96 5.96 -7.31
C LEU A 71 -5.37 7.40 -7.58
N GLU A 72 -4.99 7.98 -8.72
CA GLU A 72 -5.37 9.32 -9.12
C GLU A 72 -6.89 9.45 -9.33
N LYS A 73 -7.52 8.50 -10.03
CA LYS A 73 -8.98 8.46 -10.19
C LYS A 73 -9.69 8.36 -8.85
N ALA A 74 -9.18 7.50 -7.95
CA ALA A 74 -9.74 7.36 -6.60
C ALA A 74 -9.63 8.67 -5.81
N HIS A 75 -8.50 9.37 -5.92
CA HIS A 75 -8.32 10.69 -5.31
C HIS A 75 -9.29 11.74 -5.88
N MET A 76 -9.49 11.77 -7.19
CA MET A 76 -10.46 12.66 -7.83
C MET A 76 -11.89 12.33 -7.40
N TYR A 77 -12.25 11.05 -7.29
CA TYR A 77 -13.54 10.61 -6.78
C TYR A 77 -13.79 11.12 -5.35
N VAL A 78 -12.79 10.99 -4.46
CA VAL A 78 -12.88 11.49 -3.08
C VAL A 78 -13.08 13.01 -3.05
N LYS A 79 -12.38 13.76 -3.91
CA LYS A 79 -12.60 15.22 -4.04
C LYS A 79 -14.00 15.57 -4.52
N LEU A 80 -14.52 14.79 -5.47
CA LEU A 80 -15.85 15.03 -6.06
C LEU A 80 -16.98 14.69 -5.08
N ARG A 81 -16.93 13.51 -4.44
CA ARG A 81 -18.03 12.97 -3.63
C ARG A 81 -17.91 13.25 -2.14
N LYS A 82 -16.69 13.50 -1.66
CA LYS A 82 -16.35 13.79 -0.25
C LYS A 82 -16.93 12.78 0.75
N PRO A 83 -16.80 11.48 0.51
CA PRO A 83 -17.23 10.47 1.48
C PRO A 83 -16.38 10.59 2.75
N PHE A 84 -16.90 10.07 3.87
CA PHE A 84 -16.05 9.88 5.05
C PHE A 84 -14.95 8.86 4.74
N MET A 85 -13.68 9.27 4.86
CA MET A 85 -12.55 8.40 4.57
C MET A 85 -12.16 7.62 5.82
N VAL A 86 -12.22 6.29 5.73
CA VAL A 86 -11.71 5.41 6.79
C VAL A 86 -10.18 5.41 6.77
N ASN A 87 -9.59 5.43 5.58
CA ASN A 87 -8.15 5.58 5.38
C ASN A 87 -7.89 6.63 4.29
N ASP A 88 -6.86 7.45 4.48
CA ASP A 88 -6.57 8.58 3.61
C ASP A 88 -5.97 8.11 2.27
N VAL A 89 -6.73 8.27 1.18
CA VAL A 89 -6.28 7.96 -0.18
C VAL A 89 -5.08 8.80 -0.61
N THR A 90 -5.00 10.07 -0.17
CA THR A 90 -3.89 10.95 -0.52
C THR A 90 -2.57 10.50 0.09
N ARG A 91 -2.62 9.96 1.30
CA ARG A 91 -1.42 9.46 1.98
C ARG A 91 -0.89 8.17 1.36
N GLN A 92 -1.68 7.47 0.57
CA GLN A 92 -1.21 6.28 -0.13
C GLN A 92 -0.10 6.57 -1.14
N TRP A 93 0.00 7.78 -1.70
CA TRP A 93 1.14 8.19 -2.51
C TRP A 93 2.46 8.10 -1.76
N THR A 94 2.47 8.53 -0.49
CA THR A 94 3.67 8.42 0.36
C THR A 94 4.08 6.96 0.57
N LEU A 95 3.10 6.05 0.66
CA LEU A 95 3.35 4.62 0.88
C LEU A 95 3.97 3.92 -0.33
N LEU A 96 3.90 4.52 -1.52
CA LEU A 96 4.50 3.96 -2.75
C LEU A 96 6.03 4.09 -2.76
N ASP A 97 6.58 5.01 -2.01
CA ASP A 97 8.03 5.18 -1.87
C ASP A 97 8.44 5.04 -0.40
N ARG A 98 9.13 3.98 -0.07
CA ARG A 98 9.57 3.70 1.29
C ARG A 98 10.50 4.77 1.86
N ARG A 99 11.22 5.50 1.01
CA ARG A 99 12.06 6.64 1.42
C ARG A 99 11.20 7.75 1.99
N LEU A 100 10.08 8.08 1.34
CA LEU A 100 9.12 9.07 1.82
C LEU A 100 8.46 8.63 3.13
N VAL A 101 8.17 7.34 3.27
CA VAL A 101 7.65 6.78 4.53
C VAL A 101 8.64 7.00 5.66
N TYR A 102 9.90 6.60 5.47
CA TYR A 102 10.92 6.75 6.51
C TYR A 102 11.20 8.21 6.84
N GLN A 103 11.27 9.07 5.83
CA GLN A 103 11.41 10.51 6.02
C GLN A 103 10.27 11.06 6.88
N THR A 104 9.01 10.74 6.53
CA THR A 104 7.83 11.18 7.29
C THR A 104 7.86 10.69 8.73
N LEU A 105 8.28 9.44 8.96
CA LEU A 105 8.40 8.88 10.31
C LEU A 105 9.46 9.63 11.13
N MET A 106 10.65 9.86 10.55
CA MET A 106 11.73 10.59 11.21
C MET A 106 11.36 12.04 11.53
N GLU A 107 10.70 12.75 10.62
CA GLU A 107 10.19 14.11 10.82
C GLU A 107 9.18 14.20 11.98
N ASN A 108 8.48 13.10 12.27
CA ASN A 108 7.55 13.00 13.39
C ASN A 108 8.14 12.30 14.63
N ASN A 109 9.47 12.20 14.72
CA ASN A 109 10.19 11.57 15.84
C ASN A 109 9.79 10.10 16.10
N ILE A 110 9.38 9.38 15.06
CA ILE A 110 9.09 7.95 15.13
C ILE A 110 10.34 7.19 14.70
N SER A 111 10.79 6.25 15.52
CA SER A 111 11.96 5.44 15.24
C SER A 111 11.76 4.60 13.98
N VAL A 112 12.78 4.57 13.12
CA VAL A 112 12.83 3.73 11.92
C VAL A 112 14.00 2.76 12.03
N PRO A 113 13.95 1.61 11.37
CA PRO A 113 15.09 0.70 11.29
C PRO A 113 16.31 1.38 10.65
N ASN A 114 17.51 0.93 11.00
CA ASN A 114 18.71 1.35 10.28
C ASN A 114 18.58 1.00 8.81
N HIS A 115 18.79 1.97 7.94
CA HIS A 115 18.58 1.79 6.50
C HIS A 115 19.57 2.63 5.70
N VAL A 116 19.77 2.23 4.45
CA VAL A 116 20.50 2.97 3.43
C VAL A 116 19.63 3.12 2.21
N PHE A 117 19.56 4.32 1.66
CA PHE A 117 18.89 4.57 0.39
C PHE A 117 19.88 4.38 -0.76
N VAL A 118 19.55 3.50 -1.68
CA VAL A 118 20.30 3.29 -2.92
C VAL A 118 19.39 3.66 -4.08
N ASN A 119 19.74 4.70 -4.83
CA ASN A 119 19.03 5.06 -6.04
C ASN A 119 19.57 4.26 -7.23
N ARG A 120 18.70 3.93 -8.19
CA ARG A 120 19.08 3.19 -9.38
C ARG A 120 20.18 3.88 -10.18
N ASN A 121 20.20 5.21 -10.18
CA ASN A 121 21.22 6.01 -10.86
C ASN A 121 22.54 6.02 -10.09
N ASP A 122 22.53 5.68 -8.80
CA ASP A 122 23.72 5.63 -7.96
C ASP A 122 24.39 4.26 -8.02
N VAL A 123 23.66 3.20 -8.43
CA VAL A 123 24.22 1.86 -8.60
C VAL A 123 25.30 1.81 -9.67
N SER A 124 25.19 2.63 -10.73
CA SER A 124 26.23 2.78 -11.73
C SER A 124 27.48 3.50 -11.19
N LYS A 125 27.32 4.37 -10.19
CA LYS A 125 28.40 5.06 -9.48
C LYS A 125 29.01 4.20 -8.38
N LEU A 126 28.23 3.29 -7.79
CA LEU A 126 28.70 2.33 -6.78
C LEU A 126 29.78 1.38 -7.31
N HIS A 127 29.83 1.15 -8.62
CA HIS A 127 30.91 0.36 -9.24
C HIS A 127 32.24 1.09 -9.25
N ASP A 128 32.23 2.42 -9.21
CA ASP A 128 33.42 3.26 -9.24
C ASP A 128 33.82 3.79 -7.84
N ASP A 129 32.98 3.55 -6.79
CA ASP A 129 33.22 4.05 -5.43
C ASP A 129 33.69 2.90 -4.52
N GLU A 130 35.02 2.66 -4.54
CA GLU A 130 35.68 1.63 -3.71
C GLU A 130 35.42 1.84 -2.21
N GLU A 131 35.26 3.08 -1.76
CA GLU A 131 35.06 3.41 -0.34
C GLU A 131 33.67 2.93 0.15
N LEU A 132 32.64 3.08 -0.68
CA LEU A 132 31.30 2.63 -0.36
C LEU A 132 31.22 1.10 -0.39
N MET A 133 31.90 0.46 -1.34
CA MET A 133 32.02 -0.98 -1.41
C MET A 133 32.80 -1.56 -0.23
N GLU A 134 33.76 -0.84 0.30
CA GLU A 134 34.50 -1.24 1.50
C GLU A 134 33.67 -1.09 2.79
N LYS A 135 32.85 -0.03 2.91
CA LYS A 135 31.87 0.13 3.99
C LYS A 135 30.84 -0.98 3.97
N LEU A 136 30.32 -1.36 2.80
CA LEU A 136 29.40 -2.46 2.59
C LEU A 136 30.02 -3.83 2.92
N LYS A 137 31.34 -3.98 2.73
CA LYS A 137 32.08 -5.21 3.10
C LYS A 137 32.35 -5.28 4.61
N ARG A 138 32.58 -4.14 5.29
CA ARG A 138 32.90 -4.09 6.73
C ARG A 138 31.69 -4.32 7.61
N ASP A 139 30.52 -3.89 7.18
CA ASP A 139 29.27 -4.08 7.92
C ASP A 139 28.15 -4.61 6.99
N PRO A 140 28.13 -5.94 6.73
CA PRO A 140 27.07 -6.57 5.97
C PRO A 140 25.70 -6.48 6.68
N GLU A 141 25.68 -6.23 7.99
CA GLU A 141 24.47 -6.11 8.78
C GLU A 141 23.83 -4.73 8.66
N ALA A 142 24.57 -3.70 8.27
CA ALA A 142 24.02 -2.37 7.98
C ALA A 142 22.96 -2.41 6.87
N ILE A 143 23.00 -3.42 5.98
CA ILE A 143 22.01 -3.67 4.94
C ILE A 143 20.95 -4.69 5.38
N SER A 144 21.30 -5.56 6.35
CA SER A 144 20.44 -6.68 6.78
C SER A 144 19.57 -6.38 8.00
N GLY A 145 19.44 -5.12 8.39
CA GLY A 145 18.72 -4.69 9.60
C GLY A 145 17.24 -5.00 9.69
N VAL A 146 16.69 -5.80 8.79
CA VAL A 146 15.33 -6.33 8.90
C VAL A 146 15.43 -7.85 9.08
N LYS A 147 15.52 -8.31 10.34
CA LYS A 147 15.10 -9.66 10.67
C LYS A 147 13.59 -9.72 10.52
N TYR A 148 13.12 -10.22 9.40
CA TYR A 148 11.72 -10.64 9.30
C TYR A 148 11.50 -11.80 10.29
N PRO A 149 10.42 -11.78 11.08
CA PRO A 149 10.07 -12.95 11.89
C PRO A 149 9.88 -14.14 10.94
N GLU A 150 10.47 -15.30 11.29
CA GLU A 150 10.51 -16.51 10.47
C GLU A 150 9.13 -17.10 10.10
N ASN A 151 8.05 -16.50 10.56
CA ASN A 151 6.67 -17.00 10.41
C ASN A 151 5.75 -16.10 9.57
N VAL A 152 6.27 -15.17 8.79
CA VAL A 152 5.45 -14.51 7.77
C VAL A 152 5.44 -15.43 6.56
N THR A 153 4.46 -16.31 6.50
CA THR A 153 4.12 -17.02 5.27
C THR A 153 3.83 -15.97 4.20
N SER A 154 4.49 -16.11 3.08
CA SER A 154 4.48 -15.22 1.91
C SER A 154 3.13 -15.20 1.16
N ASP A 155 2.07 -15.55 1.85
CA ASP A 155 0.75 -15.64 1.27
C ASP A 155 0.10 -14.28 1.33
N ASP A 156 0.16 -13.57 0.22
CA ASP A 156 -0.92 -12.68 -0.19
C ASP A 156 -0.64 -11.23 -0.60
N ASP A 157 0.61 -10.78 -0.74
CA ASP A 157 0.79 -9.40 -1.23
C ASP A 157 0.96 -9.27 -2.75
N GLY A 158 0.81 -10.37 -3.51
CA GLY A 158 0.95 -10.35 -4.96
C GLY A 158 2.35 -9.94 -5.42
N PHE A 159 3.32 -10.13 -4.59
CA PHE A 159 4.72 -9.96 -4.90
C PHE A 159 5.13 -11.12 -5.80
N ASP A 160 5.40 -10.88 -7.06
CA ASP A 160 5.98 -11.89 -7.93
C ASP A 160 7.46 -12.00 -7.57
N GLU A 161 7.82 -13.00 -6.74
CA GLU A 161 9.19 -13.19 -6.24
C GLU A 161 10.26 -13.21 -7.34
N LYS A 162 9.86 -13.47 -8.60
CA LYS A 162 10.80 -13.58 -9.72
C LYS A 162 11.10 -12.26 -10.43
N GLU A 163 10.22 -11.28 -10.34
CA GLU A 163 10.37 -10.02 -11.07
C GLU A 163 10.92 -8.86 -10.23
N ASP A 164 10.77 -8.92 -8.92
CA ASP A 164 10.98 -7.77 -8.06
C ASP A 164 12.26 -7.79 -7.21
N TYR A 165 13.13 -8.77 -7.38
CA TYR A 165 14.44 -8.78 -6.72
C TYR A 165 15.59 -9.12 -7.66
N VAL A 166 16.80 -8.71 -7.27
CA VAL A 166 18.05 -9.13 -7.88
C VAL A 166 18.84 -9.91 -6.85
N GLU A 167 19.29 -11.10 -7.21
CA GLU A 167 20.12 -11.91 -6.33
C GLU A 167 21.58 -11.42 -6.40
N CYS A 168 22.09 -10.88 -5.30
CA CYS A 168 23.48 -10.46 -5.15
C CYS A 168 24.16 -11.28 -4.06
N LYS A 169 25.10 -12.15 -4.44
CA LYS A 169 25.89 -13.00 -3.54
C LYS A 169 25.06 -13.82 -2.54
N GLY A 170 23.96 -14.43 -3.02
CA GLY A 170 23.08 -15.27 -2.20
C GLY A 170 22.11 -14.51 -1.30
N LYS A 171 21.95 -13.19 -1.49
CA LYS A 171 20.93 -12.38 -0.82
C LYS A 171 19.99 -11.74 -1.84
N ARG A 172 18.69 -11.77 -1.58
CA ARG A 172 17.66 -11.16 -2.41
C ARG A 172 17.58 -9.66 -2.10
N ILE A 173 17.76 -8.82 -3.11
CA ILE A 173 17.60 -7.36 -3.03
C ILE A 173 16.36 -7.02 -3.85
N TYR A 174 15.33 -6.56 -3.18
CA TYR A 174 14.07 -6.20 -3.84
C TYR A 174 14.22 -4.89 -4.62
N LYS A 175 13.70 -4.87 -5.84
CA LYS A 175 13.65 -3.67 -6.67
C LYS A 175 12.68 -2.67 -6.05
N PRO A 176 12.99 -1.38 -6.04
CA PRO A 176 12.11 -0.32 -5.54
C PRO A 176 10.87 -0.14 -6.41
#